data_0d18bd121fd9fe3543ce995cabdb7dcf
#
_entry.id   0d18bd121fd9fe3543ce995cabdb7dcf
#
_cell.length_a   1.000
_cell.length_b   1.000
_cell.length_c   1.000
_cell.angle_alpha   90.00
_cell.angle_beta   90.00
_cell.angle_gamma   90.00
#
_symmetry.space_group_name_H-M   'P 1'
#
loop_
_entity.id
_entity.type
_entity.pdbx_description
1 polymer ?
#
loop_
_entity_poly.entity_id
_entity_poly.type
_entity_poly.pdbx_seq_one_letter_code
_entity_poly.pdbx_strand_id
1 'polypeptide(L)'
;MEPSNDNTFCWHPFRQLALKEWTDTGISNATPCCNMIRPESPDPLGIKLKLETSNPTAREIFHGEEMAELRDAMLAGERHSACDVCWRMEDRGANSYRLSEIKDHTPQLITDPQLQVIDFSFGENCNLRCRICMPGLSNKLRLDYRYFLENDIDTVGMQDYDYRNDHPFTQALNSDPGAEYAVNNFDPDSHQWQDILDNIHELTQIKATGGETTLSKGFLEFIDTAIERDCAKNIILEFHSNCTKFTNKLMNKLNQFRELRINASIDSIYKNYDYMRYPMTWDKLSDSLHNYLDKNQLPGTISFNPVLTALNAYSILDLYHYELNLADTYRRQELLWVLWVDLLWPEDKYINIKFLPQHIKKDLIQLYTEINAKLDLDFSCNIDNIIAFLNQHLELEITEQHRVNMLREITAFDKSRDQCYNDYLHPSIIEFLETPL
;
A
#
# COMPACT_ATOMS: atom_id res chain seq x y z
N MET A 1 1.92 23.68 -25.69
CA MET A 1 2.34 24.50 -24.54
C MET A 1 3.23 23.61 -23.69
N GLU A 2 4.45 24.06 -23.37
CA GLU A 2 5.24 23.34 -22.37
C GLU A 2 4.54 23.49 -21.03
N PRO A 3 4.44 22.43 -20.20
CA PRO A 3 3.83 22.52 -18.90
C PRO A 3 4.70 23.44 -18.02
N SER A 4 4.20 24.64 -17.77
CA SER A 4 4.75 25.48 -16.71
C SER A 4 4.42 24.87 -15.34
N ASN A 5 5.18 25.16 -14.29
CA ASN A 5 4.87 24.74 -12.91
C ASN A 5 3.47 25.20 -12.41
N ASP A 6 2.82 26.08 -13.15
CA ASP A 6 1.44 26.57 -12.89
C ASP A 6 0.37 25.73 -13.61
N ASN A 7 0.75 24.63 -14.28
CA ASN A 7 -0.16 23.81 -15.05
C ASN A 7 -0.92 22.84 -14.14
N THR A 8 -2.25 22.83 -14.26
CA THR A 8 -3.15 21.92 -13.54
C THR A 8 -3.22 20.51 -14.16
N PHE A 9 -2.49 20.28 -15.22
CA PHE A 9 -2.49 19.01 -15.97
C PHE A 9 -2.00 17.82 -15.12
N CYS A 10 -2.66 16.68 -15.26
CA CYS A 10 -2.27 15.40 -14.71
C CYS A 10 -2.53 14.29 -15.74
N TRP A 11 -1.60 13.35 -15.88
CA TRP A 11 -1.71 12.24 -16.83
C TRP A 11 -2.80 11.22 -16.49
N HIS A 12 -3.05 11.01 -15.21
CA HIS A 12 -3.93 9.93 -14.75
C HIS A 12 -5.32 9.98 -15.36
N PRO A 13 -6.08 11.09 -15.38
CA PRO A 13 -7.41 11.11 -15.95
C PRO A 13 -7.45 10.81 -17.45
N PHE A 14 -6.33 10.96 -18.15
CA PHE A 14 -6.24 10.72 -19.60
C PHE A 14 -5.78 9.32 -19.98
N ARG A 15 -5.26 8.54 -19.03
CA ARG A 15 -4.65 7.23 -19.31
C ARG A 15 -4.98 6.13 -18.32
N GLN A 16 -5.43 6.47 -17.12
CA GLN A 16 -5.54 5.53 -16.00
C GLN A 16 -6.94 5.51 -15.39
N LEU A 17 -7.32 4.34 -14.92
CA LEU A 17 -8.45 4.14 -14.04
C LEU A 17 -8.03 3.24 -12.89
N ALA A 18 -8.34 3.67 -11.64
CA ALA A 18 -8.15 2.89 -10.44
C ALA A 18 -9.48 2.27 -9.99
N LEU A 19 -9.49 0.96 -9.83
CA LEU A 19 -10.65 0.13 -9.47
C LEU A 19 -10.35 -0.52 -8.13
N LYS A 20 -10.84 0.08 -7.04
CA LYS A 20 -10.39 -0.26 -5.69
C LYS A 20 -11.36 -1.10 -4.88
N GLU A 21 -12.64 -1.01 -5.15
CA GLU A 21 -13.67 -1.72 -4.39
C GLU A 21 -14.63 -2.44 -5.32
N TRP A 22 -14.95 -3.68 -4.94
CA TRP A 22 -15.92 -4.54 -5.61
C TRP A 22 -17.04 -4.87 -4.64
N THR A 23 -18.26 -4.83 -5.14
CA THR A 23 -19.46 -5.29 -4.43
C THR A 23 -20.12 -6.40 -5.25
N ASP A 24 -21.14 -7.04 -4.68
CA ASP A 24 -21.97 -8.04 -5.39
C ASP A 24 -22.63 -7.47 -6.66
N THR A 25 -22.67 -6.14 -6.80
CA THR A 25 -23.20 -5.44 -7.97
C THR A 25 -22.12 -4.92 -8.93
N GLY A 26 -20.86 -5.24 -8.68
CA GLY A 26 -19.72 -4.84 -9.53
C GLY A 26 -18.81 -3.78 -8.90
N ILE A 27 -18.18 -2.95 -9.76
CA ILE A 27 -17.25 -1.90 -9.33
C ILE A 27 -18.03 -0.82 -8.56
N SER A 28 -17.70 -0.61 -7.29
CA SER A 28 -18.35 0.40 -6.44
C SER A 28 -17.54 1.68 -6.32
N ASN A 29 -16.22 1.60 -6.55
CA ASN A 29 -15.32 2.74 -6.43
C ASN A 29 -14.29 2.73 -7.55
N ALA A 30 -14.38 3.74 -8.42
CA ALA A 30 -13.45 3.96 -9.51
C ALA A 30 -12.99 5.41 -9.50
N THR A 31 -11.68 5.63 -9.61
CA THR A 31 -11.06 6.95 -9.59
C THR A 31 -9.94 7.03 -10.64
N PRO A 32 -9.54 8.21 -11.13
CA PRO A 32 -8.39 8.32 -12.03
C PRO A 32 -7.06 7.93 -11.38
N CYS A 33 -6.94 8.02 -10.05
CA CYS A 33 -5.73 7.61 -9.33
C CYS A 33 -6.02 7.28 -7.87
N CYS A 34 -5.08 6.61 -7.19
CA CYS A 34 -5.21 6.21 -5.79
C CYS A 34 -5.26 7.39 -4.80
N ASN A 35 -4.73 8.59 -5.17
CA ASN A 35 -4.70 9.75 -4.29
C ASN A 35 -6.02 10.53 -4.24
N MET A 36 -7.02 10.17 -5.03
CA MET A 36 -8.36 10.78 -4.94
C MET A 36 -9.19 10.27 -3.76
N ILE A 37 -8.73 9.26 -3.04
CA ILE A 37 -9.37 8.77 -1.82
C ILE A 37 -9.11 9.78 -0.70
N ARG A 38 -10.16 10.48 -0.23
CA ARG A 38 -10.07 11.43 0.88
C ARG A 38 -10.44 10.76 2.19
N PRO A 39 -9.51 10.60 3.12
CA PRO A 39 -9.79 10.09 4.46
C PRO A 39 -10.63 11.03 5.32
N GLU A 40 -10.62 12.33 5.04
CA GLU A 40 -11.18 13.39 5.90
C GLU A 40 -12.57 13.89 5.45
N SER A 41 -13.13 13.35 4.37
CA SER A 41 -14.47 13.73 3.93
C SER A 41 -15.50 12.77 4.52
N PRO A 42 -16.65 13.27 5.06
CA PRO A 42 -17.80 12.43 5.38
C PRO A 42 -18.37 11.73 4.13
N ASP A 43 -17.92 12.12 2.95
CA ASP A 43 -18.08 11.44 1.68
C ASP A 43 -16.67 11.03 1.19
N PRO A 44 -16.19 9.82 1.54
CA PRO A 44 -14.83 9.38 1.22
C PRO A 44 -14.60 9.21 -0.29
N LEU A 45 -15.61 9.44 -1.07
CA LEU A 45 -15.59 9.25 -2.50
C LEU A 45 -15.12 10.54 -3.14
N GLY A 46 -14.01 10.46 -3.81
CA GLY A 46 -13.71 11.32 -4.94
C GLY A 46 -14.95 11.41 -5.82
N ILE A 47 -14.90 11.47 -7.05
CA ILE A 47 -16.05 11.47 -7.96
C ILE A 47 -16.97 10.28 -7.59
N LYS A 48 -18.16 10.54 -7.03
CA LYS A 48 -19.25 9.57 -7.06
C LYS A 48 -19.64 9.46 -8.51
N LEU A 49 -19.18 8.41 -9.15
CA LEU A 49 -19.67 8.08 -10.47
C LEU A 49 -21.18 7.87 -10.35
N LYS A 50 -21.97 8.84 -10.81
CA LYS A 50 -23.38 8.65 -11.02
C LYS A 50 -23.54 7.74 -12.24
N LEU A 51 -23.40 6.45 -11.98
CA LEU A 51 -23.49 5.46 -13.04
C LEU A 51 -24.96 5.35 -13.43
N GLU A 52 -25.30 5.82 -14.61
CA GLU A 52 -26.63 5.66 -15.17
C GLU A 52 -26.98 4.18 -15.42
N THR A 53 -25.97 3.32 -15.50
CA THR A 53 -26.12 1.87 -15.63
C THR A 53 -25.77 1.16 -14.32
N SER A 54 -26.51 0.12 -13.98
CA SER A 54 -26.35 -0.63 -12.74
C SER A 54 -25.04 -1.39 -12.61
N ASN A 55 -24.19 -1.44 -13.65
CA ASN A 55 -22.93 -2.20 -13.69
C ASN A 55 -22.05 -1.81 -14.91
N PRO A 56 -21.41 -0.61 -14.94
CA PRO A 56 -20.65 -0.15 -16.09
C PRO A 56 -19.30 -0.86 -16.18
N THR A 57 -18.79 -1.00 -17.41
CA THR A 57 -17.44 -1.46 -17.67
C THR A 57 -16.40 -0.40 -17.30
N ALA A 58 -15.13 -0.81 -17.17
CA ALA A 58 -14.02 0.12 -16.92
C ALA A 58 -13.93 1.21 -18.00
N ARG A 59 -14.23 0.87 -19.27
CA ARG A 59 -14.22 1.82 -20.38
C ARG A 59 -15.37 2.81 -20.33
N GLU A 60 -16.58 2.34 -20.01
CA GLU A 60 -17.74 3.23 -19.82
C GLU A 60 -17.48 4.23 -18.70
N ILE A 61 -16.86 3.79 -17.59
CA ILE A 61 -16.45 4.67 -16.52
C ILE A 61 -15.40 5.67 -17.01
N PHE A 62 -14.35 5.20 -17.65
CA PHE A 62 -13.23 6.03 -18.11
C PHE A 62 -13.67 7.10 -19.12
N HIS A 63 -14.63 6.79 -19.99
CA HIS A 63 -15.20 7.73 -20.98
C HIS A 63 -16.46 8.45 -20.47
N GLY A 64 -16.89 8.20 -19.24
CA GLY A 64 -18.07 8.80 -18.63
C GLY A 64 -17.94 10.32 -18.39
N GLU A 65 -19.06 10.94 -18.07
CA GLU A 65 -19.23 12.39 -17.97
C GLU A 65 -18.32 12.98 -16.87
N GLU A 66 -18.25 12.36 -15.68
CA GLU A 66 -17.44 12.85 -14.58
C GLU A 66 -15.93 12.85 -14.89
N MET A 67 -15.46 11.81 -15.60
CA MET A 67 -14.06 11.79 -16.05
C MET A 67 -13.81 12.83 -17.16
N ALA A 68 -14.81 13.11 -18.00
CA ALA A 68 -14.72 14.17 -19.01
C ALA A 68 -14.66 15.56 -18.33
N GLU A 69 -15.54 15.85 -17.35
CA GLU A 69 -15.53 17.10 -16.58
C GLU A 69 -14.17 17.35 -15.91
N LEU A 70 -13.59 16.31 -15.29
CA LEU A 70 -12.27 16.42 -14.68
C LEU A 70 -11.17 16.77 -15.71
N ARG A 71 -11.18 16.13 -16.88
CA ARG A 71 -10.23 16.43 -17.96
C ARG A 71 -10.40 17.86 -18.47
N ASP A 72 -11.65 18.27 -18.70
CA ASP A 72 -11.98 19.61 -19.19
C ASP A 72 -11.52 20.70 -18.23
N ALA A 73 -11.74 20.52 -16.93
CA ALA A 73 -11.24 21.43 -15.90
C ALA A 73 -9.70 21.53 -15.94
N MET A 74 -9.00 20.39 -16.05
CA MET A 74 -7.53 20.40 -16.16
C MET A 74 -7.01 21.08 -17.41
N LEU A 75 -7.68 20.87 -18.56
CA LEU A 75 -7.32 21.51 -19.82
C LEU A 75 -7.64 23.03 -19.81
N ALA A 76 -8.66 23.44 -19.06
CA ALA A 76 -9.00 24.85 -18.84
C ALA A 76 -8.03 25.54 -17.86
N GLY A 77 -7.10 24.81 -17.22
CA GLY A 77 -6.21 25.38 -16.20
C GLY A 77 -6.86 25.52 -14.83
N GLU A 78 -7.93 24.80 -14.57
CA GLU A 78 -8.68 24.84 -13.31
C GLU A 78 -8.23 23.74 -12.36
N ARG A 79 -8.14 24.07 -11.05
CA ARG A 79 -7.88 23.11 -9.98
C ARG A 79 -9.17 22.40 -9.60
N HIS A 80 -9.36 21.19 -10.07
CA HIS A 80 -10.54 20.40 -9.70
C HIS A 80 -10.43 19.90 -8.25
N SER A 81 -11.53 20.00 -7.48
CA SER A 81 -11.56 19.65 -6.05
C SER A 81 -11.23 18.18 -5.75
N ALA A 82 -11.51 17.28 -6.67
CA ALA A 82 -11.15 15.87 -6.57
C ALA A 82 -9.62 15.63 -6.47
N CYS A 83 -8.80 16.60 -6.87
CA CYS A 83 -7.34 16.56 -6.81
C CYS A 83 -6.73 17.35 -5.65
N ASP A 84 -7.53 17.77 -4.67
CA ASP A 84 -7.11 18.61 -3.53
C ASP A 84 -5.92 18.04 -2.76
N VAL A 85 -5.75 16.72 -2.69
CA VAL A 85 -4.59 16.11 -2.02
C VAL A 85 -3.29 16.59 -2.67
N CYS A 86 -3.21 16.52 -4.00
CA CYS A 86 -2.05 17.01 -4.74
C CYS A 86 -1.90 18.52 -4.61
N TRP A 87 -2.99 19.28 -4.76
CA TRP A 87 -2.94 20.74 -4.65
C TRP A 87 -2.45 21.23 -3.29
N ARG A 88 -2.94 20.63 -2.20
CA ARG A 88 -2.48 20.94 -0.84
C ARG A 88 -1.01 20.61 -0.61
N MET A 89 -0.49 19.55 -1.20
CA MET A 89 0.93 19.20 -1.13
C MET A 89 1.77 20.27 -1.87
N GLU A 90 1.37 20.61 -3.09
CA GLU A 90 2.06 21.59 -3.93
C GLU A 90 2.04 22.99 -3.35
N ASP A 91 0.91 23.41 -2.76
CA ASP A 91 0.77 24.70 -2.07
C ASP A 91 1.70 24.81 -0.83
N ARG A 92 2.14 23.70 -0.27
CA ARG A 92 3.14 23.62 0.82
C ARG A 92 4.57 23.47 0.30
N GLY A 93 4.78 23.48 -1.01
CA GLY A 93 6.08 23.25 -1.65
C GLY A 93 6.56 21.81 -1.67
N ALA A 94 5.67 20.85 -1.38
CA ALA A 94 5.98 19.43 -1.43
C ALA A 94 5.77 18.84 -2.84
N ASN A 95 6.48 17.77 -3.16
CA ASN A 95 6.29 17.05 -4.40
C ASN A 95 5.03 16.17 -4.30
N SER A 96 4.03 16.43 -5.14
CA SER A 96 2.79 15.65 -5.21
C SER A 96 2.94 14.45 -6.13
N TYR A 97 2.03 13.47 -6.01
CA TYR A 97 1.97 12.33 -6.93
C TYR A 97 1.78 12.79 -8.39
N ARG A 98 1.00 13.84 -8.63
CA ARG A 98 0.85 14.47 -9.95
C ARG A 98 2.18 14.97 -10.51
N LEU A 99 2.97 15.67 -9.70
CA LEU A 99 4.26 16.23 -10.12
C LEU A 99 5.33 15.15 -10.36
N SER A 100 5.34 14.08 -9.58
CA SER A 100 6.25 12.95 -9.81
C SER A 100 5.98 12.30 -11.16
N GLU A 101 4.73 12.03 -11.49
CA GLU A 101 4.35 11.43 -12.77
C GLU A 101 4.64 12.34 -13.97
N ILE A 102 4.52 13.67 -13.83
CA ILE A 102 4.84 14.61 -14.91
C ILE A 102 6.34 14.61 -15.23
N LYS A 103 7.21 14.43 -14.22
CA LYS A 103 8.67 14.36 -14.43
C LYS A 103 9.08 13.13 -15.24
N ASP A 104 8.38 12.03 -15.05
CA ASP A 104 8.73 10.75 -15.68
C ASP A 104 8.18 10.62 -17.11
N HIS A 105 7.27 11.52 -17.52
CA HIS A 105 6.64 11.47 -18.83
C HIS A 105 6.84 12.77 -19.61
N THR A 106 7.38 12.68 -20.82
CA THR A 106 7.45 13.81 -21.74
C THR A 106 6.03 14.28 -22.06
N PRO A 107 5.68 15.55 -21.86
CA PRO A 107 4.35 16.05 -22.11
C PRO A 107 4.05 16.05 -23.62
N GLN A 108 3.48 14.99 -24.13
CA GLN A 108 2.69 15.05 -25.35
C GLN A 108 1.28 15.42 -24.93
N LEU A 109 0.75 16.49 -25.48
CA LEU A 109 -0.64 16.89 -25.26
C LEU A 109 -1.54 15.76 -25.74
N ILE A 110 -1.99 14.93 -24.81
CA ILE A 110 -2.96 13.87 -25.14
C ILE A 110 -4.33 14.55 -25.13
N THR A 111 -4.82 14.85 -26.31
CA THR A 111 -6.18 15.38 -26.54
C THR A 111 -7.22 14.26 -26.66
N ASP A 112 -6.75 13.02 -26.82
CA ASP A 112 -7.60 11.83 -26.97
C ASP A 112 -7.33 10.87 -25.79
N PRO A 113 -8.24 10.79 -24.80
CA PRO A 113 -8.08 9.91 -23.66
C PRO A 113 -8.11 8.44 -24.06
N GLN A 114 -7.12 7.67 -23.63
CA GLN A 114 -7.02 6.22 -23.89
C GLN A 114 -6.76 5.48 -22.61
N LEU A 115 -7.61 4.53 -22.24
CA LEU A 115 -7.42 3.68 -21.06
C LEU A 115 -6.27 2.70 -21.31
N GLN A 116 -5.08 3.06 -20.82
CA GLN A 116 -3.84 2.30 -20.99
C GLN A 116 -3.30 1.72 -19.69
N VAL A 117 -3.75 2.25 -18.56
CA VAL A 117 -3.29 1.85 -17.21
C VAL A 117 -4.49 1.50 -16.35
N ILE A 118 -4.50 0.31 -15.79
CA ILE A 118 -5.46 -0.11 -14.77
C ILE A 118 -4.73 -0.25 -13.43
N ASP A 119 -5.23 0.43 -12.40
CA ASP A 119 -4.82 0.23 -11.02
C ASP A 119 -5.90 -0.57 -10.29
N PHE A 120 -5.61 -1.82 -9.95
CA PHE A 120 -6.60 -2.81 -9.59
C PHE A 120 -6.37 -3.42 -8.21
N SER A 121 -7.41 -3.52 -7.40
CA SER A 121 -7.39 -4.26 -6.13
C SER A 121 -8.06 -5.62 -6.29
N PHE A 122 -7.28 -6.69 -6.11
CA PHE A 122 -7.72 -8.09 -6.27
C PHE A 122 -8.27 -8.72 -4.98
N GLY A 123 -8.77 -7.91 -4.06
CA GLY A 123 -9.41 -8.41 -2.85
C GLY A 123 -8.43 -8.67 -1.69
N GLU A 124 -8.86 -9.49 -0.74
CA GLU A 124 -8.25 -9.61 0.58
C GLU A 124 -7.54 -10.96 0.83
N ASN A 125 -7.44 -11.83 -0.17
CA ASN A 125 -6.77 -13.11 -0.02
C ASN A 125 -5.28 -12.91 0.30
N CYS A 126 -4.87 -13.28 1.51
CA CYS A 126 -3.49 -13.14 1.98
C CYS A 126 -3.05 -14.40 2.73
N ASN A 127 -1.75 -14.66 2.75
CA ASN A 127 -1.14 -15.75 3.52
C ASN A 127 -0.55 -15.27 4.85
N LEU A 128 -0.55 -13.95 5.12
CA LEU A 128 0.01 -13.36 6.34
C LEU A 128 -1.06 -12.70 7.22
N ARG A 129 -0.68 -12.49 8.49
CA ARG A 129 -1.43 -11.77 9.53
C ARG A 129 -0.55 -10.66 10.11
N CYS A 130 -0.18 -9.67 9.27
CA CYS A 130 0.73 -8.60 9.67
C CYS A 130 0.10 -7.73 10.77
N ARG A 131 0.92 -7.28 11.74
CA ARG A 131 0.45 -6.43 12.87
C ARG A 131 -0.03 -5.05 12.44
N ILE A 132 0.44 -4.59 11.29
CA ILE A 132 0.05 -3.31 10.71
C ILE A 132 -1.20 -3.40 9.82
N CYS A 133 -1.62 -4.63 9.47
CA CYS A 133 -2.69 -4.85 8.50
C CYS A 133 -4.08 -4.63 9.12
N MET A 134 -5.07 -4.59 8.26
CA MET A 134 -6.50 -4.50 8.62
C MET A 134 -7.24 -5.75 8.17
N PRO A 135 -8.30 -6.17 8.88
CA PRO A 135 -9.09 -7.34 8.51
C PRO A 135 -9.70 -7.29 7.10
N GLY A 136 -9.99 -6.08 6.58
CA GLY A 136 -10.47 -5.88 5.21
C GLY A 136 -9.39 -6.00 4.13
N LEU A 137 -8.10 -6.10 4.52
CA LEU A 137 -6.97 -6.29 3.60
C LEU A 137 -6.30 -7.66 3.77
N SER A 138 -6.68 -8.45 4.77
CA SER A 138 -6.18 -9.81 4.97
C SER A 138 -7.23 -10.72 5.61
N ASN A 139 -7.74 -11.65 4.84
CA ASN A 139 -8.67 -12.67 5.34
C ASN A 139 -8.06 -13.52 6.46
N LYS A 140 -6.72 -13.67 6.52
CA LYS A 140 -6.05 -14.43 7.58
C LYS A 140 -6.00 -13.69 8.91
N LEU A 141 -5.99 -12.37 8.89
CA LEU A 141 -5.99 -11.56 10.12
C LEU A 141 -7.27 -11.77 10.94
N ARG A 142 -8.38 -12.17 10.32
CA ARG A 142 -9.63 -12.55 11.00
C ARG A 142 -9.46 -13.65 12.03
N LEU A 143 -8.44 -14.50 11.90
CA LEU A 143 -8.11 -15.53 12.89
C LEU A 143 -7.70 -14.92 14.23
N ASP A 144 -6.96 -13.80 14.22
CA ASP A 144 -6.59 -13.09 15.45
C ASP A 144 -7.82 -12.45 16.10
N TYR A 145 -8.67 -11.78 15.30
CA TYR A 145 -9.90 -11.15 15.81
C TYR A 145 -10.90 -12.16 16.35
N ARG A 146 -11.01 -13.32 15.72
CA ARG A 146 -11.81 -14.45 16.27
C ARG A 146 -11.28 -14.90 17.62
N TYR A 147 -9.96 -15.07 17.74
CA TYR A 147 -9.31 -15.42 19.00
C TYR A 147 -9.59 -14.37 20.07
N PHE A 148 -9.57 -13.08 19.74
CA PHE A 148 -9.88 -12.00 20.69
C PHE A 148 -11.31 -12.11 21.22
N LEU A 149 -12.27 -12.35 20.36
CA LEU A 149 -13.69 -12.53 20.74
C LEU A 149 -13.89 -13.78 21.61
N GLU A 150 -13.31 -14.91 21.23
CA GLU A 150 -13.44 -16.19 21.96
C GLU A 150 -12.77 -16.16 23.35
N ASN A 151 -11.83 -15.26 23.59
CA ASN A 151 -11.08 -15.16 24.85
C ASN A 151 -11.38 -13.87 25.62
N ASP A 152 -12.45 -13.16 25.30
CA ASP A 152 -12.88 -11.90 25.94
C ASP A 152 -11.73 -10.87 26.02
N ILE A 153 -10.85 -10.82 24.99
CA ILE A 153 -9.78 -9.84 24.93
C ILE A 153 -10.39 -8.51 24.52
N ASP A 154 -10.15 -7.50 25.36
CA ASP A 154 -10.59 -6.14 25.09
C ASP A 154 -9.93 -5.57 23.83
N THR A 155 -10.75 -5.35 22.81
CA THR A 155 -10.35 -4.81 21.51
C THR A 155 -10.73 -3.34 21.35
N VAL A 156 -11.07 -2.65 22.44
CA VAL A 156 -11.32 -1.20 22.42
C VAL A 156 -10.07 -0.48 21.87
N GLY A 157 -10.25 0.31 20.84
CA GLY A 157 -9.15 0.91 20.09
C GLY A 157 -8.59 0.06 18.96
N MET A 158 -8.82 -1.27 18.96
CA MET A 158 -8.53 -2.12 17.81
C MET A 158 -9.70 -2.15 16.82
N GLN A 159 -10.93 -1.95 17.32
CA GLN A 159 -12.16 -1.87 16.50
C GLN A 159 -12.31 -0.51 15.83
N ASP A 160 -11.75 0.55 16.39
CA ASP A 160 -11.75 1.90 15.81
C ASP A 160 -10.90 1.98 14.51
N TYR A 161 -10.24 0.88 14.16
CA TYR A 161 -9.56 0.68 12.89
C TYR A 161 -10.47 0.64 11.70
N ASP A 162 -11.68 0.24 11.89
CA ASP A 162 -12.65 0.32 10.86
C ASP A 162 -13.33 1.69 11.01
N TYR A 163 -12.97 2.60 10.13
CA TYR A 163 -13.61 3.91 9.96
C TYR A 163 -15.12 3.87 9.95
N ARG A 164 -15.66 2.70 9.94
CA ARG A 164 -17.05 2.41 9.71
C ARG A 164 -17.46 1.35 10.71
N ASN A 165 -17.94 1.79 11.88
CA ASN A 165 -18.74 0.92 12.75
C ASN A 165 -19.87 0.21 11.96
N ASP A 166 -20.13 0.70 10.74
CA ASP A 166 -21.08 0.15 9.77
C ASP A 166 -20.43 -0.75 8.72
N HIS A 167 -19.09 -0.99 8.79
CA HIS A 167 -18.45 -1.86 7.81
C HIS A 167 -18.99 -3.29 7.94
N PRO A 168 -19.40 -3.94 6.84
CA PRO A 168 -19.97 -5.28 6.87
C PRO A 168 -19.12 -6.30 7.62
N PHE A 169 -17.79 -6.15 7.59
CA PHE A 169 -16.87 -7.02 8.31
C PHE A 169 -17.00 -6.87 9.85
N THR A 170 -17.05 -5.66 10.37
CA THR A 170 -17.21 -5.41 11.81
C THR A 170 -18.57 -5.90 12.28
N GLN A 171 -19.62 -5.67 11.50
CA GLN A 171 -20.96 -6.20 11.77
C GLN A 171 -20.98 -7.73 11.71
N ALA A 172 -20.32 -8.34 10.74
CA ALA A 172 -20.22 -9.79 10.61
C ALA A 172 -19.43 -10.43 11.76
N LEU A 173 -18.30 -9.86 12.17
CA LEU A 173 -17.56 -10.33 13.35
C LEU A 173 -18.38 -10.24 14.62
N ASN A 174 -19.18 -9.17 14.79
CA ASN A 174 -20.02 -8.97 15.96
C ASN A 174 -21.26 -9.88 15.94
N SER A 175 -21.79 -10.23 14.76
CA SER A 175 -23.00 -11.08 14.62
C SER A 175 -22.67 -12.56 14.46
N ASP A 176 -21.60 -12.91 13.76
CA ASP A 176 -21.13 -14.26 13.53
C ASP A 176 -19.60 -14.31 13.37
N PRO A 177 -18.85 -14.54 14.46
CA PRO A 177 -17.38 -14.66 14.41
C PRO A 177 -16.88 -15.79 13.49
N GLY A 178 -17.77 -16.69 13.09
CA GLY A 178 -17.47 -17.82 12.19
C GLY A 178 -17.69 -17.51 10.71
N ALA A 179 -18.35 -16.41 10.37
CA ALA A 179 -18.68 -16.09 8.99
C ALA A 179 -17.41 -15.88 8.13
N GLU A 180 -17.33 -16.61 7.03
CA GLU A 180 -16.42 -16.31 5.93
C GLU A 180 -16.97 -15.11 5.15
N TYR A 181 -16.74 -13.92 5.66
CA TYR A 181 -17.19 -12.70 4.99
C TYR A 181 -16.09 -12.17 4.09
N ALA A 182 -16.34 -12.14 2.80
CA ALA A 182 -15.48 -11.43 1.84
C ALA A 182 -15.96 -9.97 1.79
N VAL A 183 -15.09 -9.05 2.20
CA VAL A 183 -15.37 -7.60 2.16
C VAL A 183 -15.09 -7.02 0.78
N ASN A 184 -14.24 -7.67 0.02
CA ASN A 184 -13.89 -7.29 -1.34
C ASN A 184 -14.09 -8.50 -2.25
N ASN A 185 -15.30 -8.61 -2.78
CA ASN A 185 -15.73 -9.72 -3.63
C ASN A 185 -15.30 -9.47 -5.07
N PHE A 186 -14.00 -9.56 -5.34
CA PHE A 186 -13.55 -9.67 -6.72
C PHE A 186 -14.18 -10.92 -7.37
N ASP A 187 -15.00 -10.69 -8.38
CA ASP A 187 -15.62 -11.74 -9.17
C ASP A 187 -14.89 -11.87 -10.51
N PRO A 188 -14.14 -12.97 -10.73
CA PRO A 188 -13.47 -13.21 -11.99
C PRO A 188 -14.44 -13.42 -13.16
N ASP A 189 -15.69 -13.78 -12.90
CA ASP A 189 -16.71 -14.01 -13.92
C ASP A 189 -17.52 -12.73 -14.20
N SER A 190 -17.23 -11.61 -13.51
CA SER A 190 -17.90 -10.35 -13.76
C SER A 190 -17.63 -9.83 -15.18
N HIS A 191 -18.66 -9.28 -15.82
CA HIS A 191 -18.51 -8.76 -17.16
C HIS A 191 -17.51 -7.59 -17.23
N GLN A 192 -17.33 -6.84 -16.13
CA GLN A 192 -16.34 -5.78 -16.02
C GLN A 192 -14.91 -6.29 -16.07
N TRP A 193 -14.65 -7.40 -15.37
CA TRP A 193 -13.35 -8.06 -15.44
C TRP A 193 -13.09 -8.65 -16.82
N GLN A 194 -14.09 -9.30 -17.39
CA GLN A 194 -13.99 -9.85 -18.74
C GLN A 194 -13.78 -8.76 -19.79
N ASP A 195 -14.41 -7.58 -19.67
CA ASP A 195 -14.13 -6.43 -20.54
C ASP A 195 -12.66 -5.98 -20.48
N ILE A 196 -12.06 -5.93 -19.26
CA ILE A 196 -10.64 -5.62 -19.10
C ILE A 196 -9.77 -6.69 -19.81
N LEU A 197 -10.07 -7.96 -19.59
CA LEU A 197 -9.32 -9.04 -20.22
C LEU A 197 -9.49 -9.01 -21.75
N ASP A 198 -10.69 -8.80 -22.26
CA ASP A 198 -10.95 -8.76 -23.70
C ASP A 198 -10.20 -7.63 -24.41
N ASN A 199 -9.96 -6.54 -23.70
CA ASN A 199 -9.25 -5.37 -24.20
C ASN A 199 -7.80 -5.25 -23.69
N ILE A 200 -7.23 -6.34 -23.16
CA ILE A 200 -5.88 -6.36 -22.57
C ILE A 200 -4.78 -5.85 -23.53
N HIS A 201 -5.00 -5.94 -24.84
CA HIS A 201 -4.06 -5.50 -25.87
C HIS A 201 -3.88 -3.97 -25.93
N GLU A 202 -4.79 -3.20 -25.33
CA GLU A 202 -4.70 -1.74 -25.23
C GLU A 202 -3.92 -1.30 -23.99
N LEU A 203 -3.75 -2.20 -23.02
CA LEU A 203 -3.05 -1.89 -21.78
C LEU A 203 -1.53 -1.85 -22.00
N THR A 204 -0.91 -0.84 -21.42
CA THR A 204 0.55 -0.68 -21.35
C THR A 204 1.08 -0.90 -19.94
N GLN A 205 0.22 -0.84 -18.93
CA GLN A 205 0.56 -1.08 -17.54
C GLN A 205 -0.64 -1.58 -16.73
N ILE A 206 -0.40 -2.49 -15.80
CA ILE A 206 -1.30 -2.78 -14.70
C ILE A 206 -0.58 -2.50 -13.39
N LYS A 207 -1.29 -1.81 -12.47
CA LYS A 207 -0.89 -1.65 -11.07
C LYS A 207 -1.80 -2.55 -10.24
N ALA A 208 -1.23 -3.49 -9.51
CA ALA A 208 -2.01 -4.49 -8.80
C ALA A 208 -1.76 -4.44 -7.29
N THR A 209 -2.86 -4.41 -6.54
CA THR A 209 -2.87 -4.44 -5.08
C THR A 209 -3.85 -5.50 -4.56
N GLY A 210 -3.97 -5.63 -3.25
CA GLY A 210 -4.90 -6.54 -2.60
C GLY A 210 -4.30 -7.11 -1.32
N GLY A 211 -4.78 -8.25 -0.86
CA GLY A 211 -4.20 -8.95 0.27
C GLY A 211 -2.75 -9.38 0.00
N GLU A 212 -2.58 -10.43 -0.77
CA GLU A 212 -1.31 -10.79 -1.42
C GLU A 212 -1.57 -10.99 -2.91
N THR A 213 -1.07 -10.09 -3.70
CA THR A 213 -1.34 -10.01 -5.14
C THR A 213 -0.99 -11.30 -5.87
N THR A 214 0.15 -11.92 -5.53
CA THR A 214 0.63 -13.16 -6.16
C THR A 214 -0.21 -14.41 -5.82
N LEU A 215 -1.15 -14.30 -4.89
CA LEU A 215 -2.11 -15.34 -4.54
C LEU A 215 -3.51 -15.09 -5.12
N SER A 216 -3.74 -13.94 -5.72
CA SER A 216 -5.04 -13.60 -6.29
C SER A 216 -5.29 -14.38 -7.58
N LYS A 217 -6.47 -15.00 -7.69
CA LYS A 217 -6.90 -15.68 -8.90
C LYS A 217 -6.97 -14.73 -10.09
N GLY A 218 -7.55 -13.53 -9.90
CA GLY A 218 -7.67 -12.54 -10.95
C GLY A 218 -6.32 -12.04 -11.46
N PHE A 219 -5.36 -11.79 -10.57
CA PHE A 219 -4.01 -11.42 -10.99
C PHE A 219 -3.31 -12.52 -11.80
N LEU A 220 -3.45 -13.76 -11.36
CA LEU A 220 -2.88 -14.91 -12.08
C LEU A 220 -3.57 -15.13 -13.44
N GLU A 221 -4.88 -14.93 -13.52
CA GLU A 221 -5.65 -14.98 -14.76
C GLU A 221 -5.23 -13.87 -15.72
N PHE A 222 -5.04 -12.63 -15.22
CA PHE A 222 -4.50 -11.54 -16.03
C PHE A 222 -3.14 -11.91 -16.64
N ILE A 223 -2.23 -12.46 -15.84
CA ILE A 223 -0.91 -12.89 -16.31
C ILE A 223 -1.06 -13.95 -17.40
N ASP A 224 -1.89 -14.97 -17.19
CA ASP A 224 -2.07 -16.05 -18.15
C ASP A 224 -2.70 -15.53 -19.44
N THR A 225 -3.74 -14.70 -19.35
CA THR A 225 -4.39 -14.09 -20.52
C THR A 225 -3.45 -13.18 -21.30
N ALA A 226 -2.64 -12.36 -20.60
CA ALA A 226 -1.66 -11.48 -21.28
C ALA A 226 -0.61 -12.30 -22.08
N ILE A 227 -0.19 -13.43 -21.54
CA ILE A 227 0.75 -14.35 -22.20
C ILE A 227 0.08 -15.05 -23.38
N GLU A 228 -1.11 -15.64 -23.18
CA GLU A 228 -1.85 -16.37 -24.21
C GLU A 228 -2.21 -15.49 -25.42
N ARG A 229 -2.50 -14.20 -25.19
CA ARG A 229 -2.83 -13.22 -26.24
C ARG A 229 -1.60 -12.49 -26.80
N ASP A 230 -0.38 -12.90 -26.45
CA ASP A 230 0.90 -12.28 -26.86
C ASP A 230 1.00 -10.76 -26.52
N CYS A 231 0.34 -10.33 -25.46
CA CYS A 231 0.31 -8.93 -24.98
C CYS A 231 1.32 -8.65 -23.88
N ALA A 232 1.73 -9.66 -23.10
CA ALA A 232 2.58 -9.50 -21.92
C ALA A 232 3.85 -8.67 -22.18
N LYS A 233 4.52 -8.88 -23.31
CA LYS A 233 5.73 -8.16 -23.76
C LYS A 233 5.54 -6.63 -23.94
N ASN A 234 4.30 -6.14 -23.97
CA ASN A 234 3.98 -4.72 -24.11
C ASN A 234 3.57 -4.09 -22.76
N ILE A 235 3.36 -4.89 -21.71
CA ILE A 235 2.75 -4.48 -20.45
C ILE A 235 3.83 -4.37 -19.36
N ILE A 236 3.85 -3.23 -18.66
CA ILE A 236 4.53 -3.08 -17.38
C ILE A 236 3.65 -3.71 -16.31
N LEU A 237 4.21 -4.65 -15.57
CA LEU A 237 3.55 -5.28 -14.44
C LEU A 237 4.07 -4.67 -13.14
N GLU A 238 3.27 -3.79 -12.53
CA GLU A 238 3.54 -3.17 -11.24
C GLU A 238 2.62 -3.77 -10.18
N PHE A 239 3.17 -4.21 -9.04
CA PHE A 239 2.32 -4.77 -8.00
C PHE A 239 2.95 -4.71 -6.61
N HIS A 240 2.07 -4.64 -5.60
CA HIS A 240 2.45 -4.81 -4.20
C HIS A 240 2.48 -6.29 -3.84
N SER A 241 3.52 -6.70 -3.11
CA SER A 241 3.66 -8.08 -2.65
C SER A 241 4.37 -8.17 -1.29
N ASN A 242 3.98 -9.14 -0.49
CA ASN A 242 4.76 -9.54 0.67
C ASN A 242 5.97 -10.43 0.31
N CYS A 243 6.20 -10.65 -0.96
CA CYS A 243 7.35 -11.34 -1.55
C CYS A 243 7.54 -12.81 -1.11
N THR A 244 6.53 -13.43 -0.52
CA THR A 244 6.65 -14.79 0.05
C THR A 244 6.46 -15.92 -0.96
N LYS A 245 6.11 -15.61 -2.23
CA LYS A 245 5.66 -16.59 -3.22
C LYS A 245 6.34 -16.47 -4.59
N PHE A 246 7.55 -15.96 -4.67
CA PHE A 246 8.31 -15.93 -5.93
C PHE A 246 8.84 -17.32 -6.29
N THR A 247 7.93 -18.18 -6.70
CA THR A 247 8.26 -19.55 -7.16
C THR A 247 8.81 -19.52 -8.59
N ASN A 248 9.60 -20.54 -8.97
CA ASN A 248 10.10 -20.67 -10.35
C ASN A 248 8.97 -20.63 -11.38
N LYS A 249 7.82 -21.24 -11.08
CA LYS A 249 6.64 -21.24 -11.97
C LYS A 249 6.13 -19.80 -12.20
N LEU A 250 6.03 -19.02 -11.14
CA LEU A 250 5.60 -17.63 -11.24
C LEU A 250 6.64 -16.81 -12.00
N MET A 251 7.93 -16.91 -11.63
CA MET A 251 9.01 -16.18 -12.28
C MET A 251 9.08 -16.42 -13.79
N ASN A 252 8.86 -17.66 -14.25
CA ASN A 252 8.81 -17.98 -15.67
C ASN A 252 7.67 -17.27 -16.42
N LYS A 253 6.56 -16.97 -15.75
CA LYS A 253 5.46 -16.18 -16.31
C LYS A 253 5.78 -14.69 -16.28
N LEU A 254 6.25 -14.17 -15.14
CA LEU A 254 6.58 -12.77 -14.97
C LEU A 254 7.64 -12.30 -15.98
N ASN A 255 8.63 -13.13 -16.29
CA ASN A 255 9.69 -12.83 -17.26
C ASN A 255 9.20 -12.69 -18.73
N GLN A 256 7.92 -12.86 -19.01
CA GLN A 256 7.35 -12.63 -20.34
C GLN A 256 6.77 -11.21 -20.49
N PHE A 257 6.73 -10.43 -19.41
CA PHE A 257 6.28 -9.04 -19.44
C PHE A 257 7.37 -8.09 -19.93
N ARG A 258 7.00 -6.84 -20.20
CA ARG A 258 7.95 -5.80 -20.64
C ARG A 258 8.89 -5.39 -19.52
N GLU A 259 8.35 -5.22 -18.33
CA GLU A 259 9.03 -4.68 -17.15
C GLU A 259 8.31 -5.13 -15.89
N LEU A 260 9.06 -5.32 -14.79
CA LEU A 260 8.50 -5.60 -13.47
C LEU A 260 8.80 -4.45 -12.51
N ARG A 261 7.77 -3.96 -11.81
CA ARG A 261 7.88 -3.00 -10.71
C ARG A 261 7.23 -3.61 -9.48
N ILE A 262 8.01 -3.94 -8.48
CA ILE A 262 7.54 -4.63 -7.29
C ILE A 262 7.69 -3.71 -6.08
N ASN A 263 6.56 -3.39 -5.46
CA ASN A 263 6.50 -2.71 -4.17
C ASN A 263 6.50 -3.79 -3.08
N ALA A 264 7.70 -4.09 -2.58
CA ALA A 264 7.91 -5.16 -1.61
C ALA A 264 7.52 -4.70 -0.20
N SER A 265 6.44 -5.26 0.31
CA SER A 265 5.94 -4.96 1.64
C SER A 265 6.80 -5.64 2.71
N ILE A 266 7.92 -5.03 3.09
CA ILE A 266 8.90 -5.55 4.06
C ILE A 266 9.15 -4.47 5.10
N ASP A 267 8.74 -4.69 6.36
CA ASP A 267 8.75 -3.66 7.41
C ASP A 267 10.01 -3.65 8.27
N SER A 268 10.80 -4.72 8.23
CA SER A 268 11.97 -4.93 9.07
C SER A 268 12.72 -6.18 8.64
N ILE A 269 13.77 -6.55 9.38
CA ILE A 269 14.59 -7.75 9.13
C ILE A 269 14.66 -8.67 10.36
N TYR A 270 15.12 -9.89 10.14
CA TYR A 270 15.37 -10.91 11.17
C TYR A 270 14.14 -11.14 12.08
N LYS A 271 14.36 -11.29 13.37
CA LYS A 271 13.31 -11.56 14.35
C LYS A 271 12.20 -10.51 14.38
N ASN A 272 12.53 -9.23 14.15
CA ASN A 272 11.52 -8.18 14.10
C ASN A 272 10.59 -8.34 12.88
N TYR A 273 11.11 -8.84 11.75
CA TYR A 273 10.26 -9.22 10.60
C TYR A 273 9.30 -10.35 10.97
N ASP A 274 9.78 -11.41 11.63
CA ASP A 274 8.95 -12.55 12.06
C ASP A 274 7.79 -12.08 12.95
N TYR A 275 8.04 -11.05 13.75
CA TYR A 275 7.05 -10.44 14.63
C TYR A 275 6.03 -9.58 13.89
N MET A 276 6.50 -8.77 12.94
CA MET A 276 5.66 -7.86 12.16
C MET A 276 4.78 -8.61 11.15
N ARG A 277 5.35 -9.60 10.48
CA ARG A 277 4.78 -10.27 9.28
C ARG A 277 4.41 -11.74 9.51
N TYR A 278 3.89 -12.06 10.71
CA TYR A 278 3.47 -13.41 11.10
C TYR A 278 2.51 -14.07 10.08
N PRO A 279 2.61 -15.40 9.80
CA PRO A 279 3.54 -16.37 10.36
C PRO A 279 4.81 -16.59 9.51
N MET A 280 5.18 -15.64 8.65
CA MET A 280 6.37 -15.75 7.81
C MET A 280 7.63 -15.54 8.66
N THR A 281 8.71 -16.22 8.31
CA THR A 281 10.03 -16.01 8.92
C THR A 281 10.94 -15.30 7.94
N TRP A 282 11.90 -14.54 8.47
CA TRP A 282 12.89 -13.83 7.70
C TRP A 282 13.67 -14.74 6.75
N ASP A 283 14.11 -15.91 7.21
CA ASP A 283 14.87 -16.85 6.38
C ASP A 283 14.10 -17.26 5.13
N LYS A 284 12.80 -17.59 5.29
CA LYS A 284 11.94 -17.96 4.16
C LYS A 284 11.67 -16.80 3.21
N LEU A 285 11.53 -15.58 3.75
CA LEU A 285 11.41 -14.39 2.90
C LEU A 285 12.70 -14.15 2.13
N SER A 286 13.84 -14.19 2.81
CA SER A 286 15.16 -14.01 2.20
C SER A 286 15.37 -14.99 1.05
N ASP A 287 15.08 -16.29 1.26
CA ASP A 287 15.15 -17.30 0.19
C ASP A 287 14.26 -16.94 -1.02
N SER A 288 13.06 -16.43 -0.77
CA SER A 288 12.13 -16.02 -1.82
C SER A 288 12.63 -14.80 -2.58
N LEU A 289 13.19 -13.80 -1.89
CA LEU A 289 13.81 -12.62 -2.50
C LEU A 289 15.02 -12.99 -3.34
N HIS A 290 15.91 -13.83 -2.82
CA HIS A 290 17.06 -14.31 -3.57
C HIS A 290 16.63 -15.07 -4.83
N ASN A 291 15.60 -15.93 -4.73
CA ASN A 291 15.05 -16.61 -5.90
C ASN A 291 14.50 -15.62 -6.94
N TYR A 292 13.85 -14.52 -6.50
CA TYR A 292 13.41 -13.46 -7.41
C TYR A 292 14.61 -12.79 -8.10
N LEU A 293 15.61 -12.36 -7.34
CA LEU A 293 16.78 -11.66 -7.86
C LEU A 293 17.62 -12.54 -8.82
N ASP A 294 17.73 -13.82 -8.52
CA ASP A 294 18.41 -14.79 -9.39
C ASP A 294 17.67 -15.05 -10.71
N LYS A 295 16.35 -15.03 -10.69
CA LYS A 295 15.52 -15.43 -11.83
C LYS A 295 14.98 -14.27 -12.65
N ASN A 296 14.91 -13.07 -12.09
CA ASN A 296 14.44 -11.92 -12.83
C ASN A 296 15.39 -11.54 -13.96
N GLN A 297 14.86 -11.53 -15.19
CA GLN A 297 15.60 -11.19 -16.42
C GLN A 297 15.15 -9.86 -17.02
N LEU A 298 14.16 -9.22 -16.44
CA LEU A 298 13.55 -8.01 -16.98
C LEU A 298 14.11 -6.75 -16.34
N PRO A 299 14.02 -5.62 -17.06
CA PRO A 299 14.20 -4.32 -16.43
C PRO A 299 13.09 -4.08 -15.40
N GLY A 300 13.30 -3.11 -14.52
CA GLY A 300 12.33 -2.68 -13.54
C GLY A 300 12.91 -2.50 -12.16
N THR A 301 12.07 -2.50 -11.15
CA THR A 301 12.44 -2.17 -9.78
C THR A 301 11.86 -3.17 -8.79
N ILE A 302 12.56 -3.35 -7.68
CA ILE A 302 11.98 -3.88 -6.45
C ILE A 302 12.29 -2.87 -5.34
N SER A 303 11.25 -2.24 -4.80
CA SER A 303 11.34 -1.20 -3.79
C SER A 303 10.82 -1.73 -2.46
N PHE A 304 11.57 -1.57 -1.38
CA PHE A 304 11.08 -1.93 -0.06
C PHE A 304 10.21 -0.81 0.50
N ASN A 305 8.96 -1.17 0.85
CA ASN A 305 7.97 -0.24 1.35
C ASN A 305 7.54 -0.62 2.77
N PRO A 306 8.37 -0.33 3.80
CA PRO A 306 7.99 -0.54 5.19
C PRO A 306 6.95 0.47 5.65
N VAL A 307 6.02 0.01 6.48
CA VAL A 307 5.14 0.88 7.26
C VAL A 307 5.78 1.10 8.63
N LEU A 308 6.06 2.36 8.95
CA LEU A 308 6.73 2.75 10.18
C LEU A 308 5.77 2.77 11.37
N THR A 309 6.12 2.05 12.40
CA THR A 309 5.39 1.93 13.67
C THR A 309 6.34 1.97 14.86
N ALA A 310 5.81 2.05 16.07
CA ALA A 310 6.60 1.88 17.28
C ALA A 310 7.33 0.52 17.35
N LEU A 311 6.82 -0.50 16.64
CA LEU A 311 7.35 -1.87 16.68
C LEU A 311 8.62 -2.06 15.86
N ASN A 312 8.83 -1.26 14.82
CA ASN A 312 9.96 -1.37 13.89
C ASN A 312 10.79 -0.08 13.74
N ALA A 313 10.49 0.96 14.52
CA ALA A 313 11.12 2.26 14.37
C ALA A 313 12.66 2.24 14.43
N TYR A 314 13.25 1.34 15.18
CA TYR A 314 14.71 1.20 15.29
C TYR A 314 15.33 0.26 14.25
N SER A 315 14.53 -0.54 13.54
CA SER A 315 15.04 -1.53 12.56
C SER A 315 15.05 -1.04 11.10
N ILE A 316 14.58 0.18 10.84
CA ILE A 316 14.55 0.75 9.48
C ILE A 316 15.97 0.92 8.91
N LEU A 317 16.95 1.31 9.74
CA LEU A 317 18.33 1.42 9.31
C LEU A 317 18.93 0.07 8.87
N ASP A 318 18.62 -0.98 9.62
CA ASP A 318 19.09 -2.33 9.29
C ASP A 318 18.46 -2.82 7.98
N LEU A 319 17.17 -2.51 7.76
CA LEU A 319 16.48 -2.82 6.52
C LEU A 319 17.13 -2.10 5.33
N TYR A 320 17.47 -0.82 5.49
CA TYR A 320 18.17 -0.03 4.48
C TYR A 320 19.55 -0.64 4.14
N HIS A 321 20.35 -0.99 5.15
CA HIS A 321 21.64 -1.64 4.91
C HIS A 321 21.50 -2.99 4.24
N TYR A 322 20.45 -3.74 4.55
CA TYR A 322 20.17 -5.01 3.88
C TYR A 322 19.85 -4.80 2.40
N GLU A 323 19.03 -3.79 2.07
CA GLU A 323 18.70 -3.44 0.69
C GLU A 323 19.95 -3.07 -0.12
N LEU A 324 20.83 -2.22 0.44
CA LEU A 324 22.10 -1.88 -0.18
C LEU A 324 22.99 -3.11 -0.43
N ASN A 325 23.07 -4.01 0.55
CA ASN A 325 23.85 -5.23 0.40
C ASN A 325 23.31 -6.16 -0.70
N LEU A 326 21.98 -6.20 -0.88
CA LEU A 326 21.37 -6.92 -2.00
C LEU A 326 21.76 -6.28 -3.34
N ALA A 327 21.70 -4.94 -3.45
CA ALA A 327 22.09 -4.21 -4.66
C ALA A 327 23.53 -4.52 -5.07
N ASP A 328 24.44 -4.49 -4.11
CA ASP A 328 25.85 -4.79 -4.33
C ASP A 328 26.10 -6.26 -4.70
N THR A 329 25.42 -7.18 -4.00
CA THR A 329 25.55 -8.62 -4.21
C THR A 329 25.15 -9.02 -5.62
N TYR A 330 24.02 -8.48 -6.09
CA TYR A 330 23.49 -8.80 -7.42
C TYR A 330 24.01 -7.90 -8.53
N ARG A 331 24.77 -6.85 -8.20
CA ARG A 331 25.30 -5.84 -9.14
C ARG A 331 24.21 -5.25 -10.05
N ARG A 332 23.02 -5.06 -9.48
CA ARG A 332 21.80 -4.63 -10.17
C ARG A 332 21.19 -3.45 -9.44
N GLN A 333 21.96 -2.36 -9.30
CA GLN A 333 21.52 -1.14 -8.60
C GLN A 333 20.25 -0.55 -9.21
N GLU A 334 20.02 -0.76 -10.51
CA GLU A 334 18.80 -0.34 -11.20
C GLU A 334 17.54 -1.10 -10.78
N LEU A 335 17.67 -2.27 -10.13
CA LEU A 335 16.54 -3.06 -9.65
C LEU A 335 16.10 -2.69 -8.24
N LEU A 336 16.99 -2.09 -7.47
CA LEU A 336 16.73 -1.73 -6.10
C LEU A 336 16.48 -0.23 -6.04
N TRP A 337 15.20 0.13 -5.93
CA TRP A 337 14.83 1.48 -5.61
C TRP A 337 14.72 1.61 -4.10
N VAL A 338 15.06 2.79 -3.69
CA VAL A 338 15.18 3.24 -2.33
C VAL A 338 13.98 2.91 -1.48
N LEU A 339 14.29 2.55 -0.24
CA LEU A 339 13.41 2.42 0.89
C LEU A 339 12.39 3.57 0.94
N TRP A 340 11.16 3.30 0.58
CA TRP A 340 10.05 4.23 0.75
C TRP A 340 9.29 3.89 2.02
N VAL A 341 9.49 4.69 3.07
CA VAL A 341 8.90 4.44 4.39
C VAL A 341 7.55 5.13 4.49
N ASP A 342 6.48 4.37 4.59
CA ASP A 342 5.14 4.88 4.83
C ASP A 342 4.87 5.07 6.33
N LEU A 343 4.20 6.17 6.67
CA LEU A 343 3.67 6.35 8.02
C LEU A 343 2.42 5.48 8.20
N LEU A 344 2.28 4.91 9.41
CA LEU A 344 1.13 4.08 9.73
C LEU A 344 -0.17 4.89 9.61
N TRP A 345 -1.09 4.34 8.85
CA TRP A 345 -2.44 4.84 8.70
C TRP A 345 -3.44 3.82 9.31
N PRO A 346 -4.49 4.24 10.02
CA PRO A 346 -4.77 5.60 10.48
C PRO A 346 -3.79 6.08 11.56
N GLU A 347 -3.61 7.39 11.64
CA GLU A 347 -2.63 7.99 12.55
C GLU A 347 -2.95 7.80 14.02
N ASP A 348 -4.19 7.53 14.40
CA ASP A 348 -4.64 7.30 15.79
C ASP A 348 -4.40 5.87 16.29
N LYS A 349 -3.85 4.99 15.46
CA LYS A 349 -3.40 3.66 15.86
C LYS A 349 -2.37 3.74 16.98
N TYR A 350 -2.60 3.01 18.07
CA TYR A 350 -1.73 3.14 19.26
C TYR A 350 -0.29 2.72 19.04
N ILE A 351 -0.01 1.85 18.06
CA ILE A 351 1.35 1.53 17.64
C ILE A 351 1.98 2.59 16.71
N ASN A 352 1.31 3.72 16.45
CA ASN A 352 1.89 4.83 15.69
C ASN A 352 3.02 5.50 16.49
N ILE A 353 4.10 5.86 15.82
CA ILE A 353 5.28 6.48 16.43
C ILE A 353 5.00 7.81 17.16
N LYS A 354 3.90 8.50 16.82
CA LYS A 354 3.50 9.72 17.51
C LYS A 354 3.18 9.50 19.00
N PHE A 355 2.77 8.28 19.38
CA PHE A 355 2.46 7.90 20.77
C PHE A 355 3.68 7.40 21.55
N LEU A 356 4.88 7.48 20.99
CA LEU A 356 6.10 7.26 21.74
C LEU A 356 6.44 8.47 22.63
N PRO A 357 7.09 8.28 23.79
CA PRO A 357 7.50 9.38 24.65
C PRO A 357 8.55 10.28 23.99
N GLN A 358 8.63 11.54 24.47
CA GLN A 358 9.46 12.57 23.87
C GLN A 358 10.94 12.17 23.72
N HIS A 359 11.52 11.50 24.71
CA HIS A 359 12.92 11.06 24.65
C HIS A 359 13.15 10.06 23.51
N ILE A 360 12.24 9.08 23.31
CA ILE A 360 12.33 8.11 22.20
C ILE A 360 12.16 8.84 20.86
N LYS A 361 11.22 9.78 20.75
CA LYS A 361 11.06 10.58 19.51
C LYS A 361 12.33 11.37 19.18
N LYS A 362 13.02 11.95 20.19
CA LYS A 362 14.30 12.63 20.00
C LYS A 362 15.38 11.70 19.49
N ASP A 363 15.49 10.52 20.09
CA ASP A 363 16.44 9.49 19.65
C ASP A 363 16.17 9.07 18.18
N LEU A 364 14.91 8.86 17.82
CA LEU A 364 14.53 8.52 16.45
C LEU A 364 14.81 9.67 15.48
N ILE A 365 14.52 10.92 15.84
CA ILE A 365 14.85 12.08 15.01
C ILE A 365 16.36 12.15 14.74
N GLN A 366 17.17 11.94 15.78
CA GLN A 366 18.64 11.90 15.61
C GLN A 366 19.03 10.74 14.68
N LEU A 367 18.53 9.54 14.91
CA LEU A 367 18.81 8.34 14.11
C LEU A 367 18.46 8.59 12.63
N TYR A 368 17.26 9.06 12.35
CA TYR A 368 16.81 9.32 10.97
C TYR A 368 17.56 10.48 10.31
N THR A 369 17.97 11.50 11.08
CA THR A 369 18.82 12.57 10.55
C THR A 369 20.19 12.04 10.14
N GLU A 370 20.79 11.14 10.92
CA GLU A 370 22.05 10.50 10.59
C GLU A 370 21.94 9.58 9.37
N ILE A 371 20.82 8.86 9.22
CA ILE A 371 20.52 8.06 8.03
C ILE A 371 20.41 8.98 6.81
N ASN A 372 19.60 10.01 6.89
CA ASN A 372 19.34 10.95 5.81
C ASN A 372 20.64 11.65 5.32
N ALA A 373 21.55 11.97 6.24
CA ALA A 373 22.84 12.56 5.91
C ALA A 373 23.81 11.60 5.18
N LYS A 374 23.59 10.30 5.27
CA LYS A 374 24.40 9.25 4.61
C LYS A 374 23.82 8.78 3.29
N LEU A 375 22.52 9.12 3.03
CA LEU A 375 21.88 8.82 1.76
C LEU A 375 22.47 9.65 0.65
N ASP A 376 22.79 9.01 -0.48
CA ASP A 376 23.18 9.75 -1.67
C ASP A 376 21.95 10.52 -2.18
N LEU A 377 22.12 11.79 -2.54
CA LEU A 377 21.04 12.71 -2.92
C LEU A 377 20.22 12.26 -4.15
N ASP A 378 20.74 11.31 -4.92
CA ASP A 378 20.06 10.70 -6.06
C ASP A 378 18.99 9.66 -5.64
N PHE A 379 18.95 9.30 -4.36
CA PHE A 379 17.98 8.36 -3.81
C PHE A 379 16.89 9.12 -3.08
N SER A 380 15.71 9.21 -3.68
CA SER A 380 14.55 9.86 -3.06
C SER A 380 13.98 9.01 -1.94
N CYS A 381 14.45 9.23 -0.74
CA CYS A 381 13.87 8.68 0.47
C CYS A 381 12.97 9.73 1.12
N ASN A 382 11.82 9.32 1.63
CA ASN A 382 10.91 10.23 2.32
C ASN A 382 11.22 10.38 3.83
N ILE A 383 12.46 10.12 4.25
CA ILE A 383 12.91 10.23 5.66
C ILE A 383 12.69 11.65 6.20
N ASP A 384 12.84 12.67 5.37
CA ASP A 384 12.52 14.06 5.77
C ASP A 384 11.07 14.22 6.26
N ASN A 385 10.12 13.53 5.61
CA ASN A 385 8.72 13.53 6.02
C ASN A 385 8.54 12.86 7.39
N ILE A 386 9.30 11.80 7.68
CA ILE A 386 9.28 11.12 8.99
C ILE A 386 9.84 12.03 10.07
N ILE A 387 10.98 12.68 9.81
CA ILE A 387 11.58 13.64 10.73
C ILE A 387 10.61 14.80 10.99
N ALA A 388 9.96 15.33 9.95
CA ALA A 388 8.95 16.37 10.08
C ALA A 388 7.76 15.92 10.92
N PHE A 389 7.25 14.70 10.69
CA PHE A 389 6.15 14.12 11.45
C PHE A 389 6.51 13.95 12.94
N LEU A 390 7.70 13.42 13.24
CA LEU A 390 8.16 13.27 14.63
C LEU A 390 8.32 14.63 15.31
N ASN A 391 8.87 15.65 14.63
CA ASN A 391 8.98 17.00 15.15
C ASN A 391 7.61 17.64 15.39
N GLN A 392 6.65 17.47 14.49
CA GLN A 392 5.27 17.95 14.67
C GLN A 392 4.62 17.39 15.94
N HIS A 393 4.93 16.13 16.28
CA HIS A 393 4.35 15.44 17.43
C HIS A 393 5.31 15.35 18.64
N LEU A 394 6.42 16.09 18.63
CA LEU A 394 7.46 15.99 19.66
C LEU A 394 6.93 16.35 21.05
N GLU A 395 6.11 17.40 21.12
CA GLU A 395 5.53 17.92 22.35
C GLU A 395 4.15 17.33 22.68
N LEU A 396 3.71 16.32 21.92
CA LEU A 396 2.48 15.59 22.24
C LEU A 396 2.64 14.90 23.59
N GLU A 397 1.78 15.27 24.54
CA GLU A 397 1.74 14.67 25.87
C GLU A 397 1.30 13.20 25.78
N ILE A 398 2.18 12.32 26.19
CA ILE A 398 1.90 10.89 26.22
C ILE A 398 1.40 10.54 27.63
N THR A 399 0.18 10.05 27.68
CA THR A 399 -0.48 9.66 28.93
C THR A 399 -0.29 8.16 29.19
N GLU A 400 -0.48 7.77 30.45
CA GLU A 400 -0.50 6.34 30.84
C GLU A 400 -1.53 5.56 30.00
N GLN A 401 -2.65 6.17 29.62
CA GLN A 401 -3.65 5.50 28.79
C GLN A 401 -3.12 5.17 27.39
N HIS A 402 -2.31 6.04 26.77
CA HIS A 402 -1.65 5.75 25.47
C HIS A 402 -0.73 4.53 25.60
N ARG A 403 0.11 4.49 26.64
CA ARG A 403 1.00 3.36 26.92
C ARG A 403 0.23 2.06 27.14
N VAL A 404 -0.80 2.10 27.99
CA VAL A 404 -1.65 0.92 28.29
C VAL A 404 -2.35 0.42 27.04
N ASN A 405 -2.87 1.30 26.19
CA ASN A 405 -3.54 0.92 24.95
C ASN A 405 -2.57 0.29 23.95
N MET A 406 -1.36 0.85 23.81
CA MET A 406 -0.29 0.26 22.98
C MET A 406 0.08 -1.14 23.48
N LEU A 407 0.33 -1.29 24.79
CA LEU A 407 0.66 -2.59 25.38
C LEU A 407 -0.48 -3.60 25.22
N ARG A 408 -1.73 -3.16 25.37
CA ARG A 408 -2.92 -4.00 25.16
C ARG A 408 -2.99 -4.54 23.74
N GLU A 409 -2.84 -3.69 22.73
CA GLU A 409 -2.82 -4.09 21.32
C GLU A 409 -1.71 -5.10 21.06
N ILE A 410 -0.49 -4.82 21.51
CA ILE A 410 0.67 -5.68 21.36
C ILE A 410 0.41 -7.07 21.99
N THR A 411 -0.02 -7.09 23.25
CA THR A 411 -0.21 -8.33 24.00
C THR A 411 -1.42 -9.16 23.54
N ALA A 412 -2.43 -8.52 22.94
CA ALA A 412 -3.55 -9.24 22.32
C ALA A 412 -3.05 -10.09 21.14
N PHE A 413 -2.28 -9.51 20.24
CA PHE A 413 -1.67 -10.24 19.14
C PHE A 413 -0.64 -11.27 19.61
N ASP A 414 0.14 -10.97 20.65
CA ASP A 414 1.09 -11.92 21.23
C ASP A 414 0.39 -13.19 21.73
N LYS A 415 -0.71 -13.03 22.45
CA LYS A 415 -1.51 -14.15 22.96
C LYS A 415 -2.10 -15.01 21.82
N SER A 416 -2.59 -14.37 20.75
CA SER A 416 -3.17 -15.11 19.62
C SER A 416 -2.14 -15.86 18.77
N ARG A 417 -0.86 -15.54 18.91
CA ARG A 417 0.24 -16.04 18.08
C ARG A 417 1.32 -16.80 18.85
N ASP A 418 1.16 -16.93 20.16
CA ASP A 418 2.18 -17.50 21.06
C ASP A 418 3.54 -16.80 20.91
N GLN A 419 3.51 -15.46 20.92
CA GLN A 419 4.69 -14.59 20.83
C GLN A 419 4.83 -13.75 22.11
N CYS A 420 6.03 -13.18 22.32
CA CYS A 420 6.31 -12.25 23.40
C CYS A 420 7.11 -11.06 22.86
N TYR A 421 6.59 -9.84 22.95
CA TYR A 421 7.21 -8.63 22.41
C TYR A 421 8.65 -8.41 22.91
N ASN A 422 8.98 -8.89 24.12
CA ASN A 422 10.34 -8.79 24.70
C ASN A 422 11.41 -9.52 23.86
N ASP A 423 11.02 -10.51 23.06
CA ASP A 423 11.95 -11.26 22.22
C ASP A 423 12.26 -10.56 20.89
N TYR A 424 11.47 -9.52 20.53
CA TYR A 424 11.42 -8.96 19.19
C TYR A 424 11.64 -7.44 19.11
N LEU A 425 11.21 -6.70 20.14
CA LEU A 425 11.24 -5.24 20.10
C LEU A 425 12.56 -4.67 20.61
N HIS A 426 12.83 -3.42 20.21
CA HIS A 426 13.99 -2.68 20.72
C HIS A 426 13.86 -2.40 22.23
N PRO A 427 14.97 -2.49 23.01
CA PRO A 427 14.95 -2.31 24.47
C PRO A 427 14.26 -1.01 24.93
N SER A 428 14.46 0.10 24.24
CA SER A 428 13.81 1.38 24.59
C SER A 428 12.28 1.32 24.48
N ILE A 429 11.75 0.55 23.52
CA ILE A 429 10.30 0.34 23.38
C ILE A 429 9.79 -0.57 24.50
N ILE A 430 10.52 -1.64 24.82
CA ILE A 430 10.20 -2.55 25.92
C ILE A 430 10.15 -1.77 27.25
N GLU A 431 11.18 -0.98 27.54
CA GLU A 431 11.25 -0.15 28.74
C GLU A 431 10.04 0.80 28.84
N PHE A 432 9.68 1.47 27.76
CA PHE A 432 8.49 2.31 27.71
C PHE A 432 7.20 1.52 28.01
N LEU A 433 7.04 0.35 27.42
CA LEU A 433 5.83 -0.48 27.61
C LEU A 433 5.70 -1.00 29.05
N GLU A 434 6.80 -1.29 29.72
CA GLU A 434 6.84 -1.89 31.06
C GLU A 434 6.89 -0.87 32.21
N THR A 435 7.31 0.38 31.94
CA THR A 435 7.46 1.42 32.93
C THR A 435 6.26 2.35 32.95
N PRO A 436 5.45 2.41 34.00
CA PRO A 436 4.39 3.41 34.15
C PRO A 436 4.92 4.84 34.05
N LEU A 437 4.13 5.71 33.42
CA LEU A 437 4.48 7.13 33.20
C LEU A 437 4.26 7.98 34.45
#